data_f9081e97195073bab97f19063d994169
#
_entry.id   f9081e97195073bab97f19063d994169
#
_cell.length_a   1.000
_cell.length_b   1.000
_cell.length_c   1.000
_cell.angle_alpha   90.00
_cell.angle_beta   90.00
_cell.angle_gamma   90.00
#
_symmetry.space_group_name_H-M   'P 1'
#
loop_
_entity.id
_entity.type
_entity.pdbx_description
1 polymer ?
#
loop_
_entity_poly.entity_id
_entity_poly.type
_entity_poly.pdbx_seq_one_letter_code
_entity_poly.pdbx_strand_id
1 'polypeptide(L)'
;MGALPEPAEDVLRRALVSEFTVLGPSGRPITHPMIPLYDGERIYLHSSILFSKKLAHIKANPKVSLAITDLGATHGEPLTHRVTVQGDAAVIEDDPHTTWQRILPLWIEKEPIVKEFYAKRVALPLFWERSLIEITPRRVLIWPEGSTERPPVVHELTGVA
;
A
#
# COMPACT_ATOMS: atom_id res chain seq x y z
N MET A 1 10.70 15.38 -5.89
CA MET A 1 9.41 15.65 -6.56
C MET A 1 8.63 14.36 -6.55
N GLY A 2 7.45 14.32 -5.93
CA GLY A 2 6.68 13.09 -5.74
C GLY A 2 6.40 12.38 -7.07
N ALA A 3 6.38 11.06 -7.03
CA ALA A 3 6.09 10.26 -8.22
C ALA A 3 4.61 10.34 -8.63
N LEU A 4 3.75 10.79 -7.72
CA LEU A 4 2.29 10.81 -7.88
C LEU A 4 1.74 12.25 -7.96
N PRO A 5 0.57 12.45 -8.61
CA PRO A 5 -0.17 13.70 -8.51
C PRO A 5 -0.59 13.99 -7.06
N GLU A 6 -0.58 15.27 -6.65
CA GLU A 6 -0.90 15.70 -5.28
C GLU A 6 -2.17 15.07 -4.69
N PRO A 7 -3.32 14.99 -5.41
CA PRO A 7 -4.52 14.37 -4.85
C PRO A 7 -4.34 12.88 -4.52
N ALA A 8 -3.53 12.17 -5.31
CA ALA A 8 -3.22 10.77 -5.03
C ALA A 8 -2.26 10.60 -3.86
N GLU A 9 -1.30 11.50 -3.71
CA GLU A 9 -0.41 11.52 -2.55
C GLU A 9 -1.19 11.78 -1.25
N ASP A 10 -2.10 12.78 -1.23
CA ASP A 10 -2.94 13.07 -0.06
C ASP A 10 -3.75 11.84 0.34
N VAL A 11 -4.41 11.19 -0.62
CA VAL A 11 -5.19 9.99 -0.36
C VAL A 11 -4.31 8.86 0.20
N LEU A 12 -3.15 8.59 -0.39
CA LEU A 12 -2.24 7.54 0.07
C LEU A 12 -1.67 7.82 1.47
N ARG A 13 -1.39 9.07 1.80
CA ARG A 13 -0.89 9.45 3.14
C ARG A 13 -1.96 9.27 4.20
N ARG A 14 -3.23 9.53 3.89
CA ARG A 14 -4.32 9.58 4.86
C ARG A 14 -5.14 8.30 4.96
N ALA A 15 -5.26 7.53 3.88
CA ALA A 15 -6.07 6.31 3.86
C ALA A 15 -5.56 5.25 4.85
N LEU A 16 -6.46 4.69 5.64
CA LEU A 16 -6.17 3.61 6.60
C LEU A 16 -6.33 2.22 5.99
N VAL A 17 -7.00 2.12 4.85
CA VAL A 17 -7.21 0.86 4.15
C VAL A 17 -7.13 1.05 2.64
N SER A 18 -6.65 0.04 1.97
CA SER A 18 -6.68 -0.09 0.52
C SER A 18 -7.04 -1.52 0.14
N GLU A 19 -7.69 -1.68 -1.00
CA GLU A 19 -7.95 -2.97 -1.63
C GLU A 19 -6.75 -3.32 -2.52
N PHE A 20 -5.83 -4.11 -1.98
CA PHE A 20 -4.63 -4.55 -2.69
C PHE A 20 -4.89 -5.84 -3.46
N THR A 21 -4.73 -5.80 -4.77
CA THR A 21 -5.01 -6.91 -5.68
C THR A 21 -3.74 -7.45 -6.31
N VAL A 22 -3.55 -8.76 -6.23
CA VAL A 22 -2.51 -9.54 -6.88
C VAL A 22 -3.12 -10.55 -7.85
N LEU A 23 -2.33 -11.10 -8.76
CA LEU A 23 -2.76 -12.15 -9.68
C LEU A 23 -2.34 -13.52 -9.15
N GLY A 24 -3.29 -14.41 -8.96
CA GLY A 24 -3.04 -15.81 -8.63
C GLY A 24 -2.49 -16.61 -9.83
N PRO A 25 -2.11 -17.89 -9.63
CA PRO A 25 -1.46 -18.71 -10.66
C PRO A 25 -2.28 -18.88 -11.95
N SER A 26 -3.60 -18.83 -11.85
CA SER A 26 -4.51 -18.92 -13.01
C SER A 26 -4.81 -17.56 -13.66
N GLY A 27 -4.13 -16.47 -13.23
CA GLY A 27 -4.46 -15.11 -13.64
C GLY A 27 -5.69 -14.52 -12.92
N ARG A 28 -6.31 -15.27 -11.97
CA ARG A 28 -7.44 -14.76 -11.18
C ARG A 28 -6.97 -13.65 -10.25
N PRO A 29 -7.62 -12.48 -10.25
CA PRO A 29 -7.34 -11.44 -9.27
C PRO A 29 -7.78 -11.88 -7.86
N ILE A 30 -6.93 -11.58 -6.88
CA ILE A 30 -7.15 -11.88 -5.45
C ILE A 30 -6.89 -10.57 -4.70
N THR A 31 -7.91 -10.09 -3.97
CA THR A 31 -7.85 -8.81 -3.27
C THR A 31 -7.73 -9.01 -1.77
N HIS A 32 -6.90 -8.18 -1.14
CA HIS A 32 -6.66 -8.16 0.31
C HIS A 32 -6.82 -6.72 0.83
N PRO A 33 -7.52 -6.50 1.95
CA PRO A 33 -7.47 -5.21 2.64
C PRO A 33 -6.09 -5.04 3.29
N MET A 34 -5.42 -3.92 3.01
CA MET A 34 -4.08 -3.63 3.53
C MET A 34 -3.91 -2.13 3.76
N ILE A 35 -3.06 -1.78 4.72
CA ILE A 35 -2.73 -0.38 5.02
C ILE A 35 -1.66 0.09 4.04
N PRO A 36 -1.91 1.11 3.21
CA PRO A 36 -0.90 1.67 2.32
C PRO A 36 0.00 2.63 3.09
N LEU A 37 1.31 2.50 2.93
CA LEU A 37 2.31 3.43 3.44
C LEU A 37 3.04 4.07 2.26
N TYR A 38 3.17 5.39 2.24
CA TYR A 38 3.75 6.12 1.12
C TYR A 38 4.86 7.06 1.60
N ASP A 39 6.05 6.93 1.02
CA ASP A 39 7.23 7.71 1.40
C ASP A 39 7.47 8.96 0.52
N GLY A 40 6.63 9.20 -0.48
CA GLY A 40 6.79 10.26 -1.47
C GLY A 40 7.24 9.74 -2.85
N GLU A 41 7.63 8.47 -2.94
CA GLU A 41 8.08 7.85 -4.17
C GLU A 41 7.52 6.44 -4.37
N ARG A 42 7.53 5.62 -3.33
CA ARG A 42 7.09 4.23 -3.33
C ARG A 42 5.92 4.02 -2.37
N ILE A 43 5.11 3.03 -2.68
CA ILE A 43 4.07 2.55 -1.78
C ILE A 43 4.54 1.25 -1.15
N TYR A 44 4.40 1.15 0.16
CA TYR A 44 4.78 -0.03 0.92
C TYR A 44 3.55 -0.65 1.58
N LEU A 45 3.52 -1.97 1.54
CA LEU A 45 2.63 -2.79 2.35
C LEU A 45 3.49 -3.75 3.14
N HIS A 46 3.09 -4.09 4.36
CA HIS A 46 3.79 -5.12 5.10
C HIS A 46 2.92 -6.36 5.27
N SER A 47 3.54 -7.51 5.22
CA SER A 47 2.88 -8.80 5.37
C SER A 47 3.65 -9.69 6.31
N SER A 48 2.94 -10.50 7.11
CA SER A 48 3.58 -11.60 7.80
C SER A 48 4.26 -12.52 6.77
N ILE A 49 5.44 -13.02 7.10
CA ILE A 49 6.14 -14.03 6.30
C ILE A 49 5.43 -15.38 6.33
N LEU A 50 4.69 -15.65 7.42
CA LEU A 50 3.98 -16.92 7.61
C LEU A 50 2.65 -16.91 6.85
N PHE A 51 2.39 -18.00 6.13
CA PHE A 51 1.11 -18.29 5.45
C PHE A 51 0.67 -17.26 4.40
N SER A 52 1.58 -16.44 3.91
CA SER A 52 1.25 -15.37 2.96
C SER A 52 1.39 -15.82 1.50
N LYS A 53 0.35 -16.46 0.95
CA LYS A 53 0.30 -16.84 -0.48
C LYS A 53 0.47 -15.63 -1.41
N LYS A 54 0.04 -14.43 -0.98
CA LYS A 54 0.18 -13.21 -1.80
C LYS A 54 1.64 -12.88 -2.13
N LEU A 55 2.60 -13.16 -1.23
CA LEU A 55 4.02 -12.95 -1.50
C LEU A 55 4.52 -13.86 -2.64
N ALA A 56 4.10 -15.13 -2.65
CA ALA A 56 4.41 -16.05 -3.74
C ALA A 56 3.77 -15.59 -5.07
N HIS A 57 2.54 -15.09 -5.03
CA HIS A 57 1.87 -14.56 -6.22
C HIS A 57 2.59 -13.35 -6.81
N ILE A 58 3.04 -12.40 -5.97
CA ILE A 58 3.80 -11.22 -6.39
C ILE A 58 5.14 -11.65 -7.04
N LYS A 59 5.85 -12.60 -6.43
CA LYS A 59 7.11 -13.12 -7.01
C LYS A 59 6.91 -13.77 -8.37
N ALA A 60 5.77 -14.42 -8.59
CA ALA A 60 5.42 -15.03 -9.88
C ALA A 60 4.92 -14.01 -10.91
N ASN A 61 4.20 -12.99 -10.46
CA ASN A 61 3.69 -11.90 -11.30
C ASN A 61 3.68 -10.59 -10.51
N PRO A 62 4.58 -9.66 -10.83
CA PRO A 62 4.74 -8.42 -10.09
C PRO A 62 3.62 -7.40 -10.33
N LYS A 63 2.74 -7.61 -11.30
CA LYS A 63 1.67 -6.66 -11.61
C LYS A 63 0.62 -6.65 -10.52
N VAL A 64 0.38 -5.46 -9.97
CA VAL A 64 -0.54 -5.26 -8.85
C VAL A 64 -1.43 -4.04 -9.08
N SER A 65 -2.54 -4.02 -8.35
CA SER A 65 -3.42 -2.86 -8.25
C SER A 65 -3.75 -2.59 -6.78
N LEU A 66 -3.77 -1.32 -6.42
CA LEU A 66 -4.13 -0.85 -5.09
C LEU A 66 -5.21 0.21 -5.26
N ALA A 67 -6.41 -0.06 -4.77
CA ALA A 67 -7.52 0.88 -4.82
C ALA A 67 -7.84 1.42 -3.43
N ILE A 68 -8.23 2.69 -3.35
CA ILE A 68 -8.72 3.36 -2.15
C ILE A 68 -10.08 3.94 -2.51
N THR A 69 -11.13 3.28 -2.05
CA THR A 69 -12.51 3.56 -2.42
C THR A 69 -13.37 4.03 -1.27
N ASP A 70 -12.98 3.69 -0.03
CA ASP A 70 -13.65 4.15 1.19
C ASP A 70 -13.12 5.53 1.62
N LEU A 71 -13.91 6.55 1.35
CA LEU A 71 -13.57 7.93 1.70
C LEU A 71 -13.58 8.19 3.21
N GLY A 72 -14.26 7.36 3.99
CA GLY A 72 -14.34 7.46 5.45
C GLY A 72 -13.22 6.73 6.19
N ALA A 73 -12.48 5.85 5.53
CA ALA A 73 -11.39 5.09 6.14
C ALA A 73 -10.12 5.94 6.29
N THR A 74 -10.18 6.95 7.15
CA THR A 74 -9.12 7.92 7.46
C THR A 74 -9.26 8.44 8.89
N HIS A 75 -8.20 9.01 9.45
CA HIS A 75 -8.30 9.83 10.66
C HIS A 75 -8.67 11.27 10.30
N GLY A 76 -9.71 11.80 10.96
CA GLY A 76 -10.17 13.16 10.74
C GLY A 76 -11.13 13.30 9.54
N GLU A 77 -10.92 14.33 8.74
CA GLU A 77 -11.80 14.63 7.62
C GLU A 77 -11.80 13.53 6.55
N PRO A 78 -12.94 13.22 5.94
CA PRO A 78 -13.02 12.24 4.86
C PRO A 78 -12.06 12.55 3.70
N LEU A 79 -11.67 11.53 2.97
CA LEU A 79 -10.90 11.68 1.73
C LEU A 79 -11.78 12.34 0.66
N THR A 80 -11.17 13.18 -0.16
CA THR A 80 -11.88 13.92 -1.21
C THR A 80 -11.85 13.23 -2.57
N HIS A 81 -10.97 12.23 -2.74
CA HIS A 81 -10.78 11.51 -4.00
C HIS A 81 -10.78 10.00 -3.77
N ARG A 82 -11.27 9.25 -4.75
CA ARG A 82 -10.94 7.83 -4.87
C ARG A 82 -9.74 7.68 -5.78
N VAL A 83 -8.88 6.75 -5.46
CA VAL A 83 -7.62 6.55 -6.18
C VAL A 83 -7.41 5.07 -6.44
N THR A 84 -6.98 4.75 -7.66
CA THR A 84 -6.43 3.42 -7.97
C THR A 84 -5.02 3.59 -8.52
N VAL A 85 -4.07 2.90 -7.92
CA VAL A 85 -2.69 2.82 -8.39
C VAL A 85 -2.46 1.44 -9.00
N GLN A 86 -1.98 1.41 -10.23
CA GLN A 86 -1.47 0.21 -10.87
C GLN A 86 0.05 0.30 -10.91
N GLY A 87 0.73 -0.80 -10.63
CA GLY A 87 2.19 -0.79 -10.54
C GLY A 87 2.81 -2.17 -10.55
N ASP A 88 4.13 -2.17 -10.38
CA ASP A 88 4.92 -3.39 -10.22
C ASP A 88 5.37 -3.50 -8.78
N ALA A 89 5.16 -4.67 -8.16
CA ALA A 89 5.53 -4.94 -6.79
C ALA A 89 6.75 -5.84 -6.69
N ALA A 90 7.62 -5.55 -5.74
CA ALA A 90 8.71 -6.41 -5.31
C ALA A 90 8.48 -6.86 -3.86
N VAL A 91 8.84 -8.10 -3.56
CA VAL A 91 8.86 -8.63 -2.20
C VAL A 91 10.26 -8.48 -1.63
N ILE A 92 10.40 -7.77 -0.52
CA ILE A 92 11.66 -7.57 0.19
C ILE A 92 11.59 -8.37 1.48
N GLU A 93 12.44 -9.38 1.59
CA GLU A 93 12.45 -10.33 2.71
C GLU A 93 13.87 -10.72 3.15
N ASP A 94 14.88 -9.87 2.82
CA ASP A 94 16.29 -10.15 3.13
C ASP A 94 16.54 -10.30 4.62
N ASP A 95 15.88 -9.50 5.44
CA ASP A 95 15.87 -9.63 6.89
C ASP A 95 14.45 -9.32 7.43
N PRO A 96 13.65 -10.35 7.71
CA PRO A 96 12.28 -10.19 8.20
C PRO A 96 12.20 -9.55 9.59
N HIS A 97 13.31 -9.48 10.34
CA HIS A 97 13.35 -8.87 11.67
C HIS A 97 13.55 -7.35 11.62
N THR A 98 14.27 -6.83 10.63
CA THR A 98 14.72 -5.43 10.63
C THR A 98 14.33 -4.64 9.39
N THR A 99 14.23 -5.26 8.21
CA THR A 99 13.98 -4.54 6.94
C THR A 99 12.72 -3.68 6.96
N TRP A 100 11.65 -4.16 7.57
CA TRP A 100 10.39 -3.43 7.69
C TRP A 100 10.48 -2.22 8.63
N GLN A 101 11.47 -2.16 9.51
CA GLN A 101 11.63 -1.04 10.46
C GLN A 101 11.91 0.29 9.74
N ARG A 102 12.40 0.24 8.51
CA ARG A 102 12.61 1.45 7.69
C ARG A 102 11.30 2.20 7.39
N ILE A 103 10.17 1.49 7.34
CA ILE A 103 8.85 2.09 7.13
C ILE A 103 8.07 2.29 8.44
N LEU A 104 8.64 1.92 9.58
CA LEU A 104 8.00 2.07 10.89
C LEU A 104 7.58 3.52 11.19
N PRO A 105 8.36 4.56 10.86
CA PRO A 105 7.92 5.95 11.06
C PRO A 105 6.61 6.26 10.30
N LEU A 106 6.48 5.83 9.05
CA LEU A 106 5.27 6.01 8.23
C LEU A 106 4.08 5.25 8.84
N TRP A 107 4.35 4.06 9.37
CA TRP A 107 3.30 3.28 10.02
C TRP A 107 2.82 3.91 11.31
N ILE A 108 3.76 4.40 12.16
CA ILE A 108 3.42 5.10 13.42
C ILE A 108 2.66 6.41 13.14
N GLU A 109 3.03 7.14 12.10
CA GLU A 109 2.32 8.36 11.68
C GLU A 109 0.86 8.04 11.32
N LYS A 110 0.65 6.97 10.59
CA LYS A 110 -0.68 6.53 10.15
C LYS A 110 -1.47 5.85 11.28
N GLU A 111 -0.83 5.04 12.10
CA GLU A 111 -1.43 4.34 13.24
C GLU A 111 -0.60 4.55 14.51
N PRO A 112 -0.84 5.64 15.26
CA PRO A 112 -0.05 5.99 16.44
C PRO A 112 0.05 4.89 17.51
N ILE A 113 -0.97 4.02 17.62
CA ILE A 113 -0.99 2.90 18.56
C ILE A 113 0.17 1.92 18.34
N VAL A 114 0.70 1.83 17.12
CA VAL A 114 1.84 0.98 16.78
C VAL A 114 3.07 1.34 17.60
N LYS A 115 3.26 2.63 17.93
CA LYS A 115 4.36 3.08 18.78
C LYS A 115 4.34 2.42 20.16
N GLU A 116 3.15 2.28 20.74
CA GLU A 116 3.00 1.64 22.05
C GLU A 116 3.24 0.13 21.97
N PHE A 117 2.71 -0.53 20.96
CA PHE A 117 2.94 -1.96 20.74
C PHE A 117 4.42 -2.27 20.52
N TYR A 118 5.10 -1.46 19.72
CA TYR A 118 6.51 -1.62 19.46
C TYR A 118 7.37 -1.39 20.73
N ALA A 119 7.09 -0.32 21.47
CA ALA A 119 7.83 0.00 22.70
C ALA A 119 7.66 -1.08 23.78
N LYS A 120 6.45 -1.62 23.94
CA LYS A 120 6.12 -2.62 24.94
C LYS A 120 6.44 -4.05 24.50
N ARG A 121 6.75 -4.27 23.21
CA ARG A 121 6.91 -5.60 22.60
C ARG A 121 5.77 -6.57 22.94
N VAL A 122 4.55 -6.04 22.97
CA VAL A 122 3.35 -6.74 23.49
C VAL A 122 2.90 -7.87 22.57
N ALA A 123 3.39 -7.92 21.34
CA ALA A 123 3.01 -8.96 20.39
C ALA A 123 4.01 -10.12 20.41
N LEU A 124 3.54 -11.29 19.99
CA LEU A 124 4.40 -12.45 19.76
C LEU A 124 5.56 -12.08 18.82
N PRO A 125 6.76 -12.64 19.01
CA PRO A 125 7.92 -12.36 18.14
C PRO A 125 7.60 -12.47 16.65
N LEU A 126 6.80 -13.46 16.25
CA LEU A 126 6.37 -13.69 14.87
C LEU A 126 5.52 -12.54 14.27
N PHE A 127 4.90 -11.70 15.10
CA PHE A 127 4.20 -10.51 14.61
C PHE A 127 5.18 -9.49 14.02
N TRP A 128 6.41 -9.45 14.53
CA TRP A 128 7.45 -8.52 14.13
C TRP A 128 8.37 -9.08 13.03
N GLU A 129 8.11 -10.30 12.55
CA GLU A 129 8.76 -10.88 11.38
C GLU A 129 7.92 -10.59 10.14
N ARG A 130 8.35 -9.60 9.35
CA ARG A 130 7.56 -9.09 8.23
C ARG A 130 8.39 -8.94 6.97
N SER A 131 7.76 -9.31 5.85
CA SER A 131 8.22 -8.92 4.53
C SER A 131 7.60 -7.60 4.14
N LEU A 132 8.32 -6.79 3.39
CA LEU A 132 7.78 -5.62 2.72
C LEU A 132 7.35 -5.98 1.29
N ILE A 133 6.24 -5.41 0.87
CA ILE A 133 5.84 -5.32 -0.52
C ILE A 133 6.08 -3.88 -0.94
N GLU A 134 7.08 -3.67 -1.78
CA GLU A 134 7.41 -2.36 -2.34
C GLU A 134 6.75 -2.24 -3.71
N ILE A 135 5.93 -1.23 -3.91
CA ILE A 135 5.20 -0.98 -5.16
C ILE A 135 5.78 0.23 -5.85
N THR A 136 6.24 0.04 -7.08
CA THR A 136 6.58 1.11 -8.00
C THR A 136 5.33 1.49 -8.79
N PRO A 137 4.73 2.67 -8.58
CA PRO A 137 3.58 3.11 -9.34
C PRO A 137 3.92 3.26 -10.83
N ARG A 138 3.01 2.83 -11.71
CA ARG A 138 3.11 2.97 -13.18
C ARG A 138 1.98 3.79 -13.75
N ARG A 139 0.81 3.70 -13.13
CA ARG A 139 -0.38 4.38 -13.60
C ARG A 139 -1.28 4.71 -12.40
N VAL A 140 -1.88 5.89 -12.43
CA VAL A 140 -2.80 6.34 -11.39
C VAL A 140 -4.10 6.80 -12.01
N LEU A 141 -5.20 6.34 -11.46
CA LEU A 141 -6.56 6.76 -11.79
C LEU A 141 -7.12 7.52 -10.59
N ILE A 142 -7.61 8.73 -10.83
CA ILE A 142 -8.15 9.61 -9.79
C ILE A 142 -9.58 9.97 -10.14
N TRP A 143 -10.51 9.71 -9.23
CA TRP A 143 -11.90 10.17 -9.32
C TRP A 143 -12.07 11.40 -8.44
N PRO A 144 -12.14 12.61 -9.06
CA PRO A 144 -12.32 13.85 -8.32
C PRO A 144 -13.63 13.83 -7.51
N GLU A 145 -13.57 14.46 -6.32
CA GLU A 145 -14.74 14.55 -5.42
C GLU A 145 -15.31 13.18 -5.03
N GLY A 146 -14.52 12.10 -5.21
CA GLY A 146 -14.94 10.74 -4.96
C GLY A 146 -16.12 10.26 -5.83
N SER A 147 -16.54 11.03 -6.83
CA SER A 147 -17.65 10.67 -7.72
C SER A 147 -17.19 9.68 -8.78
N THR A 148 -18.02 8.67 -9.02
CA THR A 148 -17.83 7.69 -10.12
C THR A 148 -18.76 7.95 -11.32
N GLU A 149 -19.49 9.06 -11.31
CA GLU A 149 -20.35 9.46 -12.42
C GLU A 149 -19.58 9.87 -13.67
N ARG A 150 -18.32 10.24 -13.49
CA ARG A 150 -17.40 10.60 -14.56
C ARG A 150 -16.23 9.63 -14.61
N PRO A 151 -15.62 9.41 -15.78
CA PRO A 151 -14.40 8.62 -15.87
C PRO A 151 -13.28 9.29 -15.04
N PRO A 152 -12.32 8.48 -14.52
CA PRO A 152 -11.21 9.02 -13.77
C PRO A 152 -10.26 9.83 -14.64
N VAL A 153 -9.56 10.76 -14.02
CA VAL A 153 -8.35 11.35 -14.61
C VAL A 153 -7.23 10.31 -14.51
N VAL A 154 -6.61 10.02 -15.64
CA VAL A 154 -5.57 9.00 -15.76
C VAL A 154 -4.20 9.65 -15.92
N HIS A 155 -3.25 9.24 -15.10
CA HIS A 155 -1.85 9.67 -15.17
C HIS A 155 -0.96 8.45 -15.43
N GLU A 156 -0.28 8.42 -16.56
CA GLU A 156 0.77 7.46 -16.85
C GLU A 156 2.08 7.98 -16.24
N LEU A 157 2.71 7.15 -15.42
CA LEU A 157 3.95 7.49 -14.73
C LEU A 157 5.13 6.90 -15.52
N THR A 158 5.71 7.73 -16.37
CA THR A 158 6.89 7.34 -17.15
C THR A 158 8.15 7.45 -16.30
N GLY A 159 8.83 6.32 -16.13
CA GLY A 159 10.26 6.30 -15.83
C GLY A 159 10.67 6.62 -14.41
N VAL A 160 10.49 5.64 -13.51
CA VAL A 160 11.52 5.34 -12.51
C VAL A 160 12.08 3.97 -12.90
N ALA A 161 13.22 4.00 -13.57
CA ALA A 161 14.02 2.81 -13.85
C ALA A 161 14.72 2.37 -12.56
#